data_e61c38fa10fc8ccef50ced238b52bcaa
#
_entry.id   e61c38fa10fc8ccef50ced238b52bcaa
#
_cell.length_a   1.000
_cell.length_b   1.000
_cell.length_c   1.000
_cell.angle_alpha   90.00
_cell.angle_beta   90.00
_cell.angle_gamma   90.00
#
_symmetry.space_group_name_H-M   'P 1'
#
loop_
_entity.id
_entity.type
_entity.pdbx_description
1 polymer ?
#
loop_
_entity_poly.entity_id
_entity_poly.type
_entity_poly.pdbx_seq_one_letter_code
_entity_poly.pdbx_strand_id
1 'polypeptide(L)'
;THRVSSMGAVPGLSRSELDNHADTCVLGCNALITHDYERPVLVSGFHAADRPKTLRTVGGVVGYQDPSSGQAIYLAINQAIYAPENEHNLLGVFQLRMNDVRVNDLPKFMSADPTDQTHAITISLDNDGSELTIPLSLEGVISYFPTFKPSIRDNESSEEGIHLFHLTYASPDWDPLCPDFANSEENMIKPNGHVVPRNW
;
A
#
# COMPACT_ATOMS: atom_id res chain seq x y z
N THR A 1 29.81 1.63 -5.22
CA THR A 1 29.37 1.06 -3.93
C THR A 1 28.25 1.95 -3.43
N HIS A 2 27.00 1.57 -3.70
CA HIS A 2 25.85 2.27 -3.14
C HIS A 2 25.73 1.86 -1.68
N ARG A 3 25.88 2.83 -0.78
CA ARG A 3 25.55 2.66 0.63
C ARG A 3 24.05 2.82 0.78
N VAL A 4 23.37 1.76 1.13
CA VAL A 4 22.05 1.86 1.74
C VAL A 4 22.29 2.44 3.14
N SER A 5 21.99 3.71 3.33
CA SER A 5 22.05 4.35 4.65
C SER A 5 20.86 3.82 5.46
N SER A 6 21.13 2.88 6.35
CA SER A 6 20.24 2.65 7.48
C SER A 6 20.37 3.86 8.42
N MET A 7 19.52 4.85 8.29
CA MET A 7 19.30 5.80 9.38
C MET A 7 18.74 5.00 10.54
N GLY A 8 19.37 5.13 11.73
CA GLY A 8 19.00 4.38 12.91
C GLY A 8 17.49 4.46 13.17
N ALA A 9 16.85 3.30 13.14
CA ALA A 9 15.43 3.18 13.39
C ALA A 9 15.11 3.78 14.77
N VAL A 10 14.24 4.77 14.79
CA VAL A 10 13.61 5.20 16.04
C VAL A 10 12.74 4.03 16.48
N PRO A 11 12.97 3.43 17.67
CA PRO A 11 12.20 2.26 18.10
C PRO A 11 10.69 2.57 18.06
N GLY A 12 9.94 1.79 17.29
CA GLY A 12 8.49 1.90 17.16
C GLY A 12 7.97 2.67 15.94
N LEU A 13 8.85 3.36 15.18
CA LEU A 13 8.48 3.97 13.91
C LEU A 13 8.94 3.10 12.76
N SER A 14 7.99 2.74 11.91
CA SER A 14 8.19 2.06 10.65
C SER A 14 7.73 2.97 9.52
N ARG A 15 7.79 2.50 8.31
CA ARG A 15 7.20 3.16 7.15
C ARG A 15 6.54 2.15 6.23
N SER A 16 5.59 2.63 5.45
CA SER A 16 5.04 1.89 4.32
C SER A 16 5.55 2.54 3.04
N GLU A 17 6.23 1.75 2.22
CA GLU A 17 6.88 2.17 0.98
C GLU A 17 6.01 1.78 -0.21
N LEU A 18 5.89 2.66 -1.20
CA LEU A 18 5.29 2.31 -2.48
C LEU A 18 6.31 1.53 -3.30
N ASP A 19 5.89 0.37 -3.79
CA ASP A 19 6.69 -0.48 -4.67
C ASP A 19 5.91 -0.81 -5.94
N ASN A 20 6.32 -0.18 -7.05
CA ASN A 20 5.71 -0.41 -8.36
C ASN A 20 6.10 -1.77 -8.97
N HIS A 21 7.07 -2.47 -8.39
CA HIS A 21 7.49 -3.81 -8.81
C HIS A 21 6.85 -4.92 -8.00
N ALA A 22 6.26 -4.58 -6.84
CA ALA A 22 5.50 -5.54 -6.06
C ALA A 22 4.11 -5.75 -6.69
N ASP A 23 3.79 -6.96 -7.04
CA ASP A 23 2.47 -7.37 -7.51
C ASP A 23 1.45 -7.51 -6.38
N THR A 24 1.93 -7.66 -5.15
CA THR A 24 1.16 -7.87 -3.93
C THR A 24 1.80 -7.10 -2.79
N CYS A 25 0.97 -6.49 -1.93
CA CYS A 25 1.46 -5.82 -0.72
C CYS A 25 2.17 -6.80 0.20
N VAL A 26 3.20 -6.32 0.92
CA VAL A 26 3.96 -7.09 1.89
C VAL A 26 3.88 -6.40 3.25
N LEU A 27 3.47 -7.12 4.27
CA LEU A 27 3.45 -6.66 5.65
C LEU A 27 4.67 -7.18 6.40
N GLY A 28 5.40 -6.24 6.99
CA GLY A 28 6.57 -6.50 7.84
C GLY A 28 6.21 -6.73 9.31
N CYS A 29 7.25 -6.74 10.17
CA CYS A 29 7.09 -6.94 11.62
C CYS A 29 6.31 -5.81 12.32
N ASN A 30 6.20 -4.64 11.70
CA ASN A 30 5.52 -3.47 12.23
C ASN A 30 4.04 -3.37 11.85
N ALA A 31 3.46 -4.41 11.26
CA ALA A 31 2.02 -4.56 11.10
C ALA A 31 1.42 -5.39 12.23
N LEU A 32 0.20 -5.07 12.64
CA LEU A 32 -0.63 -5.92 13.49
C LEU A 32 -1.40 -6.89 12.59
N ILE A 33 -1.06 -8.17 12.62
CA ILE A 33 -1.75 -9.18 11.82
C ILE A 33 -3.10 -9.50 12.49
N THR A 34 -4.18 -9.38 11.71
CA THR A 34 -5.56 -9.56 12.17
C THR A 34 -6.21 -10.82 11.61
N HIS A 35 -5.72 -11.31 10.47
CA HIS A 35 -6.28 -12.47 9.81
C HIS A 35 -5.21 -13.26 9.06
N ASP A 36 -5.32 -14.60 9.04
CA ASP A 36 -4.53 -15.49 8.20
C ASP A 36 -5.48 -16.16 7.20
N TYR A 37 -5.23 -15.97 5.91
CA TYR A 37 -6.06 -16.56 4.85
C TYR A 37 -5.76 -18.04 4.60
N GLU A 38 -4.80 -18.63 5.35
CA GLU A 38 -4.36 -20.02 5.18
C GLU A 38 -3.95 -20.37 3.74
N ARG A 39 -3.58 -19.34 2.99
CA ARG A 39 -3.17 -19.43 1.58
C ARG A 39 -1.68 -19.13 1.45
N PRO A 40 -0.83 -20.16 1.33
CA PRO A 40 0.60 -19.97 1.10
C PRO A 40 0.83 -19.53 -0.35
N VAL A 41 1.78 -18.62 -0.55
CA VAL A 41 2.23 -18.15 -1.85
C VAL A 41 3.73 -18.35 -2.00
N LEU A 42 4.15 -18.67 -3.21
CA LEU A 42 5.56 -18.79 -3.54
C LEU A 42 6.07 -17.43 -4.02
N VAL A 43 6.95 -16.83 -3.23
CA VAL A 43 7.52 -15.50 -3.52
C VAL A 43 8.91 -15.67 -4.08
N SER A 44 9.16 -15.10 -5.25
CA SER A 44 10.46 -15.02 -5.89
C SER A 44 11.03 -13.62 -5.73
N GLY A 45 12.26 -13.51 -5.27
CA GLY A 45 13.00 -12.23 -5.26
C GLY A 45 13.48 -11.84 -6.64
N PHE A 46 14.03 -10.63 -6.73
CA PHE A 46 14.54 -10.06 -7.99
C PHE A 46 15.72 -10.84 -8.58
N HIS A 47 16.51 -11.51 -7.74
CA HIS A 47 17.65 -12.31 -8.20
C HIS A 47 17.24 -13.76 -8.44
N ALA A 48 17.53 -14.26 -9.64
CA ALA A 48 17.30 -15.66 -10.00
C ALA A 48 18.08 -16.67 -9.11
N ALA A 49 19.10 -16.20 -8.38
CA ALA A 49 19.85 -16.99 -7.40
C ALA A 49 19.13 -17.12 -6.05
N ASP A 50 18.16 -16.25 -5.76
CA ASP A 50 17.38 -16.31 -4.54
C ASP A 50 16.37 -17.45 -4.69
N ARG A 51 16.42 -18.40 -3.76
CA ARG A 51 15.44 -19.49 -3.74
C ARG A 51 14.07 -18.91 -3.39
N PRO A 52 13.02 -19.26 -4.18
CA PRO A 52 11.67 -18.87 -3.83
C PRO A 52 11.33 -19.29 -2.40
N LYS A 53 10.66 -18.40 -1.67
CA LYS A 53 10.19 -18.65 -0.30
C LYS A 53 8.68 -18.83 -0.30
N THR A 54 8.19 -19.80 0.45
CA THR A 54 6.75 -19.92 0.71
C THR A 54 6.39 -19.05 1.90
N LEU A 55 5.55 -18.05 1.68
CA LEU A 55 5.07 -17.12 2.70
C LEU A 55 3.54 -17.20 2.82
N ARG A 56 3.00 -16.69 3.93
CA ARG A 56 1.56 -16.69 4.19
C ARG A 56 0.91 -15.44 3.62
N THR A 57 -0.34 -15.59 3.18
CA THR A 57 -1.22 -14.46 2.86
C THR A 57 -2.02 -14.08 4.10
N VAL A 58 -1.97 -12.81 4.48
CA VAL A 58 -2.58 -12.29 5.72
C VAL A 58 -3.36 -11.00 5.48
N GLY A 59 -4.24 -10.70 6.42
CA GLY A 59 -4.76 -9.36 6.64
C GLY A 59 -4.07 -8.74 7.85
N GLY A 60 -3.81 -7.45 7.79
CA GLY A 60 -3.20 -6.73 8.90
C GLY A 60 -3.54 -5.25 8.90
N VAL A 61 -3.16 -4.58 9.98
CA VAL A 61 -3.41 -3.16 10.19
C VAL A 61 -2.10 -2.45 10.53
N VAL A 62 -1.92 -1.28 9.95
CA VAL A 62 -0.86 -0.33 10.32
C VAL A 62 -1.49 0.97 10.78
N GLY A 63 -0.83 1.67 11.71
CA GLY A 63 -1.24 3.00 12.15
C GLY A 63 -0.53 4.08 11.34
N TYR A 64 -1.25 5.15 11.07
CA TYR A 64 -0.76 6.39 10.49
C TYR A 64 -1.14 7.56 11.40
N GLN A 65 -0.18 8.44 11.69
CA GLN A 65 -0.45 9.67 12.44
C GLN A 65 -0.68 10.80 11.45
N ASP A 66 -1.90 11.30 11.36
CA ASP A 66 -2.18 12.47 10.52
C ASP A 66 -1.45 13.71 11.05
N PRO A 67 -0.51 14.28 10.29
CA PRO A 67 0.26 15.42 10.76
C PRO A 67 -0.57 16.70 10.91
N SER A 68 -1.73 16.78 10.25
CA SER A 68 -2.58 17.98 10.28
C SER A 68 -3.47 18.03 11.53
N SER A 69 -4.04 16.92 11.91
CA SER A 69 -4.94 16.80 13.07
C SER A 69 -4.29 16.21 14.31
N GLY A 70 -3.16 15.51 14.14
CA GLY A 70 -2.54 14.71 15.18
C GLY A 70 -3.32 13.43 15.51
N GLN A 71 -4.34 13.08 14.75
CA GLN A 71 -5.18 11.91 14.97
C GLN A 71 -4.49 10.64 14.46
N ALA A 72 -4.61 9.55 15.20
CA ALA A 72 -4.20 8.23 14.75
C ALA A 72 -5.29 7.64 13.83
N ILE A 73 -4.87 7.19 12.65
CA ILE A 73 -5.70 6.58 11.63
C ILE A 73 -5.18 5.16 11.42
N TYR A 74 -6.08 4.20 11.25
CA TYR A 74 -5.73 2.81 11.06
C TYR A 74 -6.03 2.37 9.62
N LEU A 75 -5.03 1.75 8.99
CA LEU A 75 -5.09 1.35 7.58
C LEU A 75 -5.07 -0.18 7.51
N ALA A 76 -6.17 -0.76 7.06
CA ALA A 76 -6.28 -2.20 6.83
C ALA A 76 -5.70 -2.57 5.46
N ILE A 77 -4.82 -3.56 5.46
CA ILE A 77 -4.19 -4.12 4.28
C ILE A 77 -4.48 -5.62 4.29
N ASN A 78 -5.39 -6.03 3.42
CA ASN A 78 -5.83 -7.41 3.30
C ASN A 78 -5.13 -8.10 2.14
N GLN A 79 -5.08 -9.44 2.18
CA GLN A 79 -4.48 -10.28 1.15
C GLN A 79 -3.02 -9.89 0.83
N ALA A 80 -2.29 -9.48 1.86
CA ALA A 80 -0.87 -9.17 1.78
C ALA A 80 -0.01 -10.38 2.13
N ILE A 81 1.20 -10.40 1.63
CA ILE A 81 2.21 -11.38 2.00
C ILE A 81 2.82 -11.00 3.35
N TYR A 82 2.98 -11.96 4.26
CA TYR A 82 3.61 -11.69 5.55
C TYR A 82 5.08 -12.04 5.55
N ALA A 83 5.94 -11.04 5.69
CA ALA A 83 7.39 -11.16 5.76
C ALA A 83 7.90 -10.51 7.07
N PRO A 84 7.85 -11.22 8.21
CA PRO A 84 8.17 -10.65 9.52
C PRO A 84 9.61 -10.18 9.67
N GLU A 85 10.51 -10.61 8.79
CA GLU A 85 11.89 -10.15 8.73
C GLU A 85 12.04 -8.73 8.16
N ASN A 86 11.02 -8.20 7.49
CA ASN A 86 11.04 -6.84 6.96
C ASN A 86 10.69 -5.83 8.05
N GLU A 87 11.47 -4.75 8.16
CA GLU A 87 11.19 -3.63 9.06
C GLU A 87 10.11 -2.71 8.51
N HIS A 88 9.97 -2.65 7.18
CA HIS A 88 9.02 -1.80 6.47
C HIS A 88 7.96 -2.64 5.78
N ASN A 89 6.80 -2.02 5.54
CA ASN A 89 5.79 -2.61 4.68
C ASN A 89 6.03 -2.15 3.25
N LEU A 90 5.72 -3.01 2.27
CA LEU A 90 5.74 -2.66 0.85
C LEU A 90 4.30 -2.65 0.34
N LEU A 91 3.92 -1.57 -0.31
CA LEU A 91 2.59 -1.40 -0.86
C LEU A 91 2.64 -1.55 -2.38
N GLY A 92 2.11 -2.65 -2.89
CA GLY A 92 1.97 -2.90 -4.32
C GLY A 92 1.00 -1.90 -4.94
N VAL A 93 1.53 -0.94 -5.70
CA VAL A 93 0.73 0.18 -6.25
C VAL A 93 -0.41 -0.31 -7.13
N PHE A 94 -0.19 -1.37 -7.90
CA PHE A 94 -1.24 -1.94 -8.74
C PHE A 94 -2.38 -2.53 -7.89
N GLN A 95 -2.06 -3.27 -6.82
CA GLN A 95 -3.07 -3.82 -5.91
C GLN A 95 -3.88 -2.70 -5.23
N LEU A 96 -3.23 -1.60 -4.78
CA LEU A 96 -3.93 -0.45 -4.22
C LEU A 96 -4.94 0.14 -5.21
N ARG A 97 -4.50 0.40 -6.45
CA ARG A 97 -5.36 0.97 -7.51
C ARG A 97 -6.55 0.07 -7.85
N MET A 98 -6.38 -1.26 -7.81
CA MET A 98 -7.46 -2.23 -8.01
C MET A 98 -8.43 -2.31 -6.83
N ASN A 99 -8.10 -1.69 -5.71
CA ASN A 99 -8.95 -1.55 -4.52
C ASN A 99 -9.42 -0.09 -4.33
N ASP A 100 -9.58 0.65 -5.43
CA ASP A 100 -10.13 2.01 -5.47
C ASP A 100 -9.30 3.06 -4.72
N VAL A 101 -8.05 2.76 -4.41
CA VAL A 101 -7.11 3.72 -3.83
C VAL A 101 -6.44 4.51 -4.95
N ARG A 102 -6.59 5.82 -4.93
CA ARG A 102 -5.87 6.69 -5.86
C ARG A 102 -4.44 6.86 -5.38
N VAL A 103 -3.49 6.41 -6.17
CA VAL A 103 -2.06 6.55 -5.91
C VAL A 103 -1.46 7.49 -6.94
N ASN A 104 -1.04 8.66 -6.47
CA ASN A 104 -0.27 9.62 -7.26
C ASN A 104 1.16 9.62 -6.69
N ASP A 105 2.02 8.84 -7.30
CA ASP A 105 3.43 8.67 -6.88
C ASP A 105 4.40 9.64 -7.58
N LEU A 106 3.87 10.58 -8.38
CA LEU A 106 4.68 11.64 -8.99
C LEU A 106 5.17 12.62 -7.92
N PRO A 107 6.49 12.77 -7.70
CA PRO A 107 7.02 13.76 -6.75
C PRO A 107 6.57 15.18 -7.08
N LYS A 108 6.29 15.99 -6.05
CA LYS A 108 5.75 17.36 -6.22
C LYS A 108 6.64 18.23 -7.10
N PHE A 109 7.97 18.11 -7.01
CA PHE A 109 8.91 18.90 -7.81
C PHE A 109 8.92 18.54 -9.31
N MET A 110 8.33 17.38 -9.68
CA MET A 110 8.20 16.95 -11.08
C MET A 110 6.84 17.33 -11.69
N SER A 111 5.91 17.81 -10.88
CA SER A 111 4.60 18.28 -11.36
C SER A 111 4.67 19.74 -11.77
N ALA A 112 4.04 20.08 -12.89
CA ALA A 112 3.93 21.48 -13.33
C ALA A 112 2.98 22.29 -12.45
N ASP A 113 1.97 21.65 -11.87
CA ASP A 113 0.97 22.27 -10.99
C ASP A 113 0.70 21.33 -9.78
N PRO A 114 1.57 21.34 -8.76
CA PRO A 114 1.44 20.46 -7.61
C PRO A 114 0.29 20.90 -6.69
N THR A 115 -0.49 19.93 -6.27
CA THR A 115 -1.60 20.07 -5.30
C THR A 115 -1.34 19.21 -4.07
N ASP A 116 -2.25 19.20 -3.09
CA ASP A 116 -2.18 18.33 -1.93
C ASP A 116 -2.33 16.86 -2.32
N GLN A 117 -2.98 16.56 -3.44
CA GLN A 117 -3.11 15.21 -3.99
C GLN A 117 -1.92 14.79 -4.86
N THR A 118 -0.96 15.69 -5.11
CA THR A 118 0.29 15.35 -5.78
C THR A 118 1.25 14.71 -4.78
N HIS A 119 1.81 13.57 -5.15
CA HIS A 119 2.64 12.75 -4.28
C HIS A 119 1.88 12.36 -3.01
N ALA A 120 0.77 11.65 -3.20
CA ALA A 120 -0.14 11.26 -2.14
C ALA A 120 -0.90 9.97 -2.49
N ILE A 121 -1.40 9.31 -1.46
CA ILE A 121 -2.43 8.28 -1.56
C ILE A 121 -3.74 8.91 -1.12
N THR A 122 -4.82 8.69 -1.88
CA THR A 122 -6.16 9.17 -1.52
C THR A 122 -7.14 8.01 -1.48
N ILE A 123 -7.83 7.87 -0.38
CA ILE A 123 -8.83 6.84 -0.11
C ILE A 123 -10.18 7.55 -0.04
N SER A 124 -11.13 7.11 -0.86
CA SER A 124 -12.50 7.61 -0.79
C SER A 124 -13.23 6.93 0.38
N LEU A 125 -14.01 7.72 1.12
CA LEU A 125 -14.82 7.22 2.23
C LEU A 125 -16.22 6.89 1.72
N ASP A 126 -16.71 5.71 2.09
CA ASP A 126 -17.90 5.08 1.55
C ASP A 126 -19.10 5.91 1.80
N ASN A 127 -19.64 6.80 1.79
CA ASN A 127 -21.03 7.31 1.87
C ASN A 127 -21.25 8.83 1.82
N ASP A 128 -20.26 9.65 2.03
CA ASP A 128 -20.45 11.10 2.09
C ASP A 128 -19.57 11.91 1.13
N GLY A 129 -18.75 11.22 0.32
CA GLY A 129 -17.81 11.85 -0.61
C GLY A 129 -16.59 12.46 0.08
N SER A 130 -16.38 12.19 1.36
CA SER A 130 -15.16 12.58 2.06
C SER A 130 -13.98 11.70 1.62
N GLU A 131 -12.78 12.24 1.72
CA GLU A 131 -11.55 11.58 1.28
C GLU A 131 -10.47 11.72 2.36
N LEU A 132 -9.74 10.63 2.58
CA LEU A 132 -8.50 10.66 3.34
C LEU A 132 -7.33 10.81 2.37
N THR A 133 -6.57 11.89 2.46
CA THR A 133 -5.34 12.07 1.70
C THR A 133 -4.13 11.91 2.59
N ILE A 134 -3.27 10.95 2.27
CA ILE A 134 -2.02 10.65 2.96
C ILE A 134 -0.87 11.17 2.09
N PRO A 135 -0.19 12.26 2.47
CA PRO A 135 0.94 12.78 1.74
C PRO A 135 2.13 11.80 1.81
N LEU A 136 2.83 11.68 0.69
CA LEU A 136 4.03 10.86 0.59
C LEU A 136 5.26 11.71 0.85
N SER A 137 6.25 11.08 1.47
CA SER A 137 7.63 11.57 1.60
C SER A 137 8.52 10.86 0.60
N LEU A 138 9.69 11.44 0.32
CA LEU A 138 10.67 10.88 -0.59
C LEU A 138 12.00 10.67 0.13
N GLU A 139 12.55 9.47 0.04
CA GLU A 139 13.93 9.18 0.45
C GLU A 139 14.68 8.57 -0.74
N GLY A 140 15.65 9.31 -1.25
CA GLY A 140 16.24 8.96 -2.55
C GLY A 140 15.18 9.00 -3.64
N VAL A 141 14.78 7.84 -4.16
CA VAL A 141 13.74 7.67 -5.18
C VAL A 141 12.53 6.87 -4.65
N ILE A 142 12.52 6.56 -3.35
CA ILE A 142 11.48 5.76 -2.72
C ILE A 142 10.41 6.68 -2.13
N SER A 143 9.18 6.52 -2.59
CA SER A 143 8.00 7.18 -2.01
C SER A 143 7.48 6.38 -0.83
N TYR A 144 7.23 7.01 0.31
CA TYR A 144 6.78 6.36 1.52
C TYR A 144 5.96 7.30 2.41
N PHE A 145 5.31 6.75 3.41
CA PHE A 145 4.77 7.51 4.54
C PHE A 145 5.08 6.78 5.86
N PRO A 146 5.25 7.53 6.96
CA PRO A 146 5.55 6.94 8.25
C PRO A 146 4.36 6.14 8.77
N THR A 147 4.61 4.96 9.33
CA THR A 147 3.62 4.09 9.94
C THR A 147 4.11 3.56 11.27
N PHE A 148 3.19 3.12 12.12
CA PHE A 148 3.51 2.45 13.38
C PHE A 148 2.67 1.18 13.54
N LYS A 149 3.13 0.29 14.42
CA LYS A 149 2.37 -0.91 14.77
C LYS A 149 1.29 -0.56 15.77
N PRO A 150 0.00 -0.78 15.45
CA PRO A 150 -1.08 -0.61 16.43
C PRO A 150 -0.90 -1.55 17.63
N SER A 151 -1.26 -1.09 18.82
CA SER A 151 -1.39 -1.98 19.97
C SER A 151 -2.78 -2.59 20.03
N ILE A 152 -2.89 -3.79 20.60
CA ILE A 152 -4.20 -4.46 20.79
C ILE A 152 -5.12 -3.60 21.68
N ARG A 153 -4.54 -2.80 22.57
CA ARG A 153 -5.30 -1.92 23.49
C ARG A 153 -5.91 -0.71 22.79
N ASP A 154 -5.34 -0.27 21.68
CA ASP A 154 -5.88 0.85 20.90
C ASP A 154 -7.23 0.45 20.27
N ASN A 155 -7.45 -0.86 20.07
CA ASN A 155 -8.68 -1.42 19.53
C ASN A 155 -9.83 -1.51 20.55
N GLU A 156 -9.55 -1.46 21.86
CA GLU A 156 -10.55 -1.67 22.92
C GLU A 156 -10.93 -0.40 23.67
N SER A 157 -10.17 0.69 23.54
CA SER A 157 -10.25 1.83 24.46
C SER A 157 -10.83 3.12 23.90
N SER A 158 -11.22 3.19 22.63
CA SER A 158 -11.82 4.41 22.07
C SER A 158 -13.35 4.31 22.05
N GLU A 159 -14.03 5.01 22.99
CA GLU A 159 -15.46 5.33 22.90
C GLU A 159 -15.77 6.21 21.65
N GLU A 160 -14.76 6.84 21.07
CA GLU A 160 -14.80 7.48 19.75
C GLU A 160 -14.33 6.44 18.73
N GLY A 161 -15.20 6.06 17.81
CA GLY A 161 -15.00 4.97 16.85
C GLY A 161 -13.64 5.01 16.16
N ILE A 162 -12.98 3.85 16.10
CA ILE A 162 -11.72 3.69 15.39
C ILE A 162 -11.95 3.98 13.91
N HIS A 163 -11.25 4.98 13.38
CA HIS A 163 -11.27 5.24 11.94
C HIS A 163 -10.39 4.22 11.23
N LEU A 164 -11.01 3.14 10.75
CA LEU A 164 -10.36 2.10 9.96
C LEU A 164 -10.64 2.34 8.48
N PHE A 165 -9.58 2.52 7.70
CA PHE A 165 -9.66 2.68 6.25
C PHE A 165 -9.03 1.48 5.56
N HIS A 166 -9.63 1.03 4.47
CA HIS A 166 -9.13 -0.10 3.71
C HIS A 166 -8.24 0.36 2.55
N LEU A 167 -6.96 -0.02 2.59
CA LEU A 167 -6.07 0.10 1.44
C LEU A 167 -6.27 -1.04 0.45
N THR A 168 -6.63 -2.23 0.96
CA THR A 168 -7.04 -3.37 0.15
C THR A 168 -8.17 -4.13 0.84
N TYR A 169 -9.08 -4.71 0.06
CA TYR A 169 -10.22 -5.45 0.57
C TYR A 169 -9.90 -6.95 0.79
N ALA A 170 -10.69 -7.58 1.64
CA ALA A 170 -10.57 -9.01 1.93
C ALA A 170 -11.17 -9.91 0.83
N SER A 171 -12.02 -9.34 -0.03
CA SER A 171 -12.73 -10.03 -1.10
C SER A 171 -12.95 -9.06 -2.28
N PRO A 172 -12.94 -9.51 -3.54
CA PRO A 172 -12.59 -10.88 -3.97
C PRO A 172 -11.14 -11.25 -3.73
N ASP A 173 -10.80 -12.52 -3.93
CA ASP A 173 -9.42 -13.00 -3.81
C ASP A 173 -8.49 -12.26 -4.78
N TRP A 174 -7.38 -11.77 -4.25
CA TRP A 174 -6.36 -11.12 -5.04
C TRP A 174 -5.56 -12.16 -5.84
N ASP A 175 -5.58 -12.01 -7.17
CA ASP A 175 -4.76 -12.79 -8.08
C ASP A 175 -3.99 -11.82 -9.01
N PRO A 176 -2.70 -11.58 -8.75
CA PRO A 176 -1.90 -10.67 -9.58
C PRO A 176 -1.70 -11.18 -11.02
N LEU A 177 -1.95 -12.46 -11.28
CA LEU A 177 -1.83 -13.06 -12.60
C LEU A 177 -3.17 -13.16 -13.33
N CYS A 178 -4.22 -12.51 -12.83
CA CYS A 178 -5.53 -12.52 -13.46
C CYS A 178 -5.44 -12.03 -14.92
N PRO A 179 -5.86 -12.85 -15.91
CA PRO A 179 -5.77 -12.49 -17.32
C PRO A 179 -6.63 -11.30 -17.72
N ASP A 180 -7.64 -10.96 -16.89
CA ASP A 180 -8.53 -9.83 -17.16
C ASP A 180 -7.81 -8.48 -17.10
N PHE A 181 -6.67 -8.39 -16.43
CA PHE A 181 -5.87 -7.16 -16.42
C PHE A 181 -5.30 -6.87 -17.80
N ALA A 182 -4.67 -7.86 -18.43
CA ALA A 182 -4.15 -7.73 -19.79
C ALA A 182 -5.27 -7.49 -20.80
N ASN A 183 -6.35 -8.25 -20.72
CA ASN A 183 -7.53 -8.10 -21.58
C ASN A 183 -8.13 -6.69 -21.47
N SER A 184 -8.23 -6.15 -20.25
CA SER A 184 -8.75 -4.80 -20.01
C SER A 184 -7.87 -3.73 -20.62
N GLU A 185 -6.54 -3.87 -20.50
CA GLU A 185 -5.58 -2.94 -21.08
C GLU A 185 -5.64 -2.98 -22.61
N GLU A 186 -5.66 -4.17 -23.21
CA GLU A 186 -5.76 -4.35 -24.66
C GLU A 186 -7.04 -3.73 -25.24
N ASN A 187 -8.16 -3.84 -24.54
CA ASN A 187 -9.44 -3.24 -24.94
C ASN A 187 -9.43 -1.71 -24.92
N MET A 188 -8.46 -1.09 -24.25
CA MET A 188 -8.27 0.36 -24.25
C MET A 188 -7.46 0.87 -25.44
N ILE A 189 -6.95 -0.04 -26.28
CA ILE A 189 -6.09 0.30 -27.41
C ILE A 189 -6.83 -0.01 -28.71
N LYS A 190 -6.97 1.01 -29.58
CA LYS A 190 -7.51 0.82 -30.94
C LYS A 190 -6.49 0.12 -31.84
N PRO A 191 -6.90 -0.49 -32.97
CA PRO A 191 -5.98 -1.15 -33.91
C PRO A 191 -4.89 -0.22 -34.47
N ASN A 192 -5.07 1.08 -34.43
CA ASN A 192 -4.07 2.08 -34.83
C ASN A 192 -3.13 2.52 -33.69
N GLY A 193 -3.19 1.86 -32.52
CA GLY A 193 -2.35 2.15 -31.34
C GLY A 193 -2.81 3.33 -30.49
N HIS A 194 -3.91 4.01 -30.83
CA HIS A 194 -4.43 5.09 -30.01
C HIS A 194 -5.34 4.57 -28.89
N VAL A 195 -5.31 5.25 -27.76
CA VAL A 195 -6.16 4.92 -26.60
C VAL A 195 -7.63 5.21 -26.93
N VAL A 196 -8.52 4.36 -26.48
CA VAL A 196 -9.97 4.59 -26.50
C VAL A 196 -10.29 5.62 -25.40
N PRO A 197 -10.84 6.81 -25.74
CA PRO A 197 -11.21 7.76 -24.71
C PRO A 197 -12.34 7.17 -23.86
N ARG A 198 -12.20 7.26 -22.53
CA ARG A 198 -13.32 7.02 -21.62
C ARG A 198 -14.13 8.33 -21.54
N ASN A 199 -15.40 8.25 -21.85
CA ASN A 199 -16.36 9.28 -21.47
C ASN A 199 -16.71 9.05 -20.00
N TRP A 200 -16.16 9.87 -19.12
CA TRP A 200 -16.51 9.92 -17.70
C TRP A 200 -17.82 10.67 -17.50
#